data_471a48143cb0fb8fbb1fea4d28ad9064
#
_entry.id   471a48143cb0fb8fbb1fea4d28ad9064
#
_cell.length_a   1.000
_cell.length_b   1.000
_cell.length_c   1.000
_cell.angle_alpha   90.00
_cell.angle_beta   90.00
_cell.angle_gamma   90.00
#
_symmetry.space_group_name_H-M   'P 1'
#
loop_
_entity.id
_entity.type
_entity.pdbx_description
1 polymer ?
#
loop_
_entity_poly.entity_id
_entity_poly.type
_entity_poly.pdbx_seq_one_letter_code
_entity_poly.pdbx_strand_id
1 'polypeptide(L)'
;HVENDAFVLDEDEAGEKKIDPDGYLLGGRSFHIPTMLLPERSDRRLYMLSIDVARGLGFRDSGYFFRKNPLIHKVLLTMEEKDQLIAEGRISSGLRTRNVTAVTARAVFQVIGARAIARGRNVTDDYYEAQARAEGKKEGTLAMQPSMQDLMSRRGDRRRDLDRERRHGSDAATYTTV
;
A
#
# COMPACT_ATOMS: atom_id res chain seq x y z
N HIS A 1 1.85 16.08 18.36
CA HIS A 1 3.20 16.45 17.92
C HIS A 1 3.52 15.78 16.59
N VAL A 2 3.92 16.55 15.62
CA VAL A 2 4.22 16.10 14.25
C VAL A 2 5.72 16.25 13.99
N GLU A 3 6.35 15.18 13.56
CA GLU A 3 7.72 15.17 13.06
C GLU A 3 7.78 14.39 11.75
N ASN A 4 8.53 14.90 10.80
CA ASN A 4 8.72 14.23 9.50
C ASN A 4 7.39 13.85 8.83
N ASP A 5 6.43 14.77 8.86
CA ASP A 5 5.09 14.65 8.26
C ASP A 5 4.21 13.53 8.86
N ALA A 6 4.48 13.16 10.11
CA ALA A 6 3.68 12.16 10.82
C ALA A 6 3.57 12.50 12.31
N PHE A 7 2.50 12.03 12.95
CA PHE A 7 2.43 12.04 14.39
C PHE A 7 3.49 11.10 14.96
N VAL A 8 4.14 11.53 16.05
CA VAL A 8 5.10 10.70 16.77
C VAL A 8 4.32 9.68 17.59
N LEU A 9 4.45 8.41 17.24
CA LEU A 9 3.83 7.30 17.93
C LEU A 9 4.86 6.53 18.72
N ASP A 10 4.42 5.81 19.73
CA ASP A 10 5.31 4.96 20.53
C ASP A 10 5.97 3.89 19.65
N GLU A 11 7.28 3.79 19.75
CA GLU A 11 8.03 2.75 19.03
C GLU A 11 7.81 1.39 19.69
N ASP A 12 7.68 0.37 18.84
CA ASP A 12 7.58 -1.02 19.27
C ASP A 12 8.78 -1.81 18.75
N GLU A 13 9.46 -2.52 19.65
CA GLU A 13 10.70 -3.23 19.29
C GLU A 13 10.48 -4.24 18.16
N ALA A 14 9.42 -5.03 18.22
CA ALA A 14 9.10 -6.00 17.17
C ALA A 14 8.72 -5.30 15.86
N GLY A 15 7.96 -4.20 15.95
CA GLY A 15 7.57 -3.40 14.81
C GLY A 15 8.74 -2.74 14.09
N GLU A 16 9.72 -2.25 14.83
CA GLU A 16 10.92 -1.61 14.27
C GLU A 16 11.81 -2.57 13.47
N LYS A 17 11.66 -3.87 13.66
CA LYS A 17 12.35 -4.89 12.86
C LYS A 17 11.68 -5.15 11.51
N LYS A 18 10.48 -4.59 11.28
CA LYS A 18 9.67 -4.83 10.08
C LYS A 18 9.68 -3.67 9.10
N ILE A 19 10.09 -2.49 9.55
CA ILE A 19 10.10 -1.27 8.74
C ILE A 19 11.24 -0.36 9.21
N ASP A 20 11.85 0.38 8.28
CA ASP A 20 12.86 1.37 8.63
C ASP A 20 12.22 2.73 8.93
N PRO A 21 12.99 3.72 9.43
CA PRO A 21 12.46 5.05 9.74
C PRO A 21 11.88 5.80 8.54
N ASP A 22 12.26 5.46 7.33
CA ASP A 22 11.81 6.12 6.10
C ASP A 22 10.62 5.43 5.43
N GLY A 23 10.14 4.32 6.02
CA GLY A 23 8.96 3.63 5.53
C GLY A 23 9.24 2.46 4.60
N TYR A 24 10.50 2.05 4.45
CA TYR A 24 10.87 0.86 3.69
C TYR A 24 10.65 -0.39 4.54
N LEU A 25 9.84 -1.29 4.03
CA LEU A 25 9.54 -2.54 4.71
C LEU A 25 10.73 -3.50 4.66
N LEU A 26 10.88 -4.28 5.72
CA LEU A 26 11.95 -5.26 5.90
C LEU A 26 11.36 -6.68 5.89
N GLY A 27 12.25 -7.68 5.78
CA GLY A 27 11.86 -9.08 5.88
C GLY A 27 11.03 -9.59 4.69
N GLY A 28 11.27 -9.05 3.50
CA GLY A 28 10.55 -9.46 2.29
C GLY A 28 9.12 -8.95 2.19
N ARG A 29 8.72 -8.04 3.08
CA ARG A 29 7.38 -7.44 3.07
C ARG A 29 7.27 -6.37 1.99
N SER A 30 6.08 -6.22 1.42
CA SER A 30 5.77 -5.13 0.50
C SER A 30 4.38 -4.57 0.79
N PHE A 31 4.21 -3.27 0.55
CA PHE A 31 2.89 -2.66 0.57
C PHE A 31 2.10 -3.07 -0.67
N HIS A 32 0.78 -3.26 -0.53
CA HIS A 32 -0.08 -3.38 -1.71
C HIS A 32 -0.61 -2.02 -2.18
N ILE A 33 -0.35 -0.97 -1.42
CA ILE A 33 -0.71 0.41 -1.75
C ILE A 33 0.50 1.06 -2.40
N PRO A 34 0.34 1.82 -3.52
CA PRO A 34 1.45 2.50 -4.17
C PRO A 34 2.16 3.48 -3.26
N THR A 35 3.49 3.49 -3.31
CA THR A 35 4.33 4.44 -2.58
C THR A 35 4.99 5.40 -3.56
N MET A 36 5.40 6.56 -3.05
CA MET A 36 6.05 7.59 -3.83
C MET A 36 7.06 8.36 -2.99
N LEU A 37 7.97 9.06 -3.66
CA LEU A 37 8.86 10.02 -3.04
C LEU A 37 8.34 11.43 -3.29
N LEU A 38 8.58 12.31 -2.32
CA LEU A 38 8.35 13.75 -2.44
C LEU A 38 9.71 14.44 -2.18
N PRO A 39 10.54 14.62 -3.24
CA PRO A 39 11.95 15.01 -3.07
C PRO A 39 12.15 16.34 -2.35
N GLU A 40 11.22 17.27 -2.43
CA GLU A 40 11.29 18.54 -1.71
C GLU A 40 11.20 18.37 -0.19
N ARG A 41 10.60 17.25 0.27
CA ARG A 41 10.44 16.98 1.71
C ARG A 41 11.53 16.08 2.27
N SER A 42 11.92 15.07 1.49
CA SER A 42 12.91 14.07 1.90
C SER A 42 13.44 13.31 0.70
N ASP A 43 14.72 12.97 0.71
CA ASP A 43 15.34 12.15 -0.33
C ASP A 43 14.88 10.70 -0.29
N ARG A 44 14.46 10.20 0.86
CA ARG A 44 14.20 8.78 1.07
C ARG A 44 12.81 8.45 1.57
N ARG A 45 12.16 9.36 2.31
CA ARG A 45 10.90 9.04 2.98
C ARG A 45 9.82 8.67 1.98
N LEU A 46 9.19 7.51 2.21
CA LEU A 46 8.08 7.04 1.38
C LEU A 46 6.76 7.65 1.86
N TYR A 47 5.96 8.07 0.89
CA TYR A 47 4.61 8.58 1.06
C TYR A 47 3.63 7.74 0.27
N MET A 48 2.35 7.87 0.62
CA MET A 48 1.24 7.30 -0.13
C MET A 48 0.21 8.39 -0.37
N LEU A 49 -0.44 8.38 -1.52
CA LEU A 49 -1.61 9.24 -1.74
C LEU A 49 -2.75 8.76 -0.86
N SER A 50 -3.44 9.69 -0.20
CA SER A 50 -4.56 9.36 0.70
C SER A 50 -5.67 8.62 -0.04
N ILE A 51 -5.94 8.97 -1.30
CA ILE A 51 -6.94 8.30 -2.14
C ILE A 51 -6.54 6.84 -2.42
N ASP A 52 -5.25 6.56 -2.60
CA ASP A 52 -4.75 5.20 -2.81
C ASP A 52 -4.86 4.36 -1.55
N VAL A 53 -4.56 4.95 -0.39
CA VAL A 53 -4.71 4.28 0.90
C VAL A 53 -6.18 3.93 1.16
N ALA A 54 -7.08 4.89 1.00
CA ALA A 54 -8.51 4.67 1.17
C ALA A 54 -9.02 3.56 0.27
N ARG A 55 -8.66 3.61 -1.02
CA ARG A 55 -9.05 2.60 -1.99
C ARG A 55 -8.48 1.22 -1.65
N GLY A 56 -7.19 1.16 -1.34
CA GLY A 56 -6.50 -0.09 -1.02
C GLY A 56 -7.01 -0.77 0.25
N LEU A 57 -7.51 0.00 1.21
CA LEU A 57 -8.04 -0.52 2.47
C LEU A 57 -9.57 -0.68 2.47
N GLY A 58 -10.24 -0.35 1.35
CA GLY A 58 -11.69 -0.52 1.21
C GLY A 58 -12.51 0.56 1.88
N PHE A 59 -11.94 1.73 2.13
CA PHE A 59 -12.70 2.88 2.63
C PHE A 59 -13.43 3.58 1.48
N ARG A 60 -14.61 4.15 1.78
CA ARG A 60 -15.43 4.87 0.80
C ARG A 60 -14.69 6.04 0.17
N ASP A 61 -13.98 6.82 0.99
CA ASP A 61 -13.20 7.97 0.57
C ASP A 61 -12.10 8.27 1.60
N SER A 62 -11.17 9.17 1.25
CA SER A 62 -10.06 9.54 2.13
C SER A 62 -10.51 10.29 3.39
N GLY A 63 -11.57 11.07 3.31
CA GLY A 63 -12.13 11.77 4.48
C GLY A 63 -12.60 10.79 5.55
N TYR A 64 -13.31 9.76 5.14
CA TYR A 64 -13.75 8.70 6.05
C TYR A 64 -12.56 7.94 6.63
N PHE A 65 -11.56 7.64 5.80
CA PHE A 65 -10.31 7.01 6.25
C PHE A 65 -9.65 7.80 7.40
N PHE A 66 -9.50 9.12 7.25
CA PHE A 66 -8.88 9.95 8.29
C PHE A 66 -9.74 10.05 9.55
N ARG A 67 -11.06 10.10 9.40
CA ARG A 67 -11.97 10.11 10.58
C ARG A 67 -11.85 8.82 11.39
N LYS A 68 -11.65 7.68 10.72
CA LYS A 68 -11.45 6.38 11.39
C LYS A 68 -10.03 6.17 11.90
N ASN A 69 -9.06 6.92 11.39
CA ASN A 69 -7.65 6.76 11.72
C ASN A 69 -7.03 8.11 12.10
N PRO A 70 -7.44 8.70 13.23
CA PRO A 70 -7.00 10.04 13.61
C PRO A 70 -5.52 10.14 13.97
N LEU A 71 -4.84 9.02 14.18
CA LEU A 71 -3.39 8.98 14.45
C LEU A 71 -2.55 9.06 13.17
N ILE A 72 -3.17 9.00 11.99
CA ILE A 72 -2.47 9.19 10.73
C ILE A 72 -2.58 10.67 10.34
N HIS A 73 -1.44 11.34 10.27
CA HIS A 73 -1.37 12.76 9.92
C HIS A 73 -1.57 12.96 8.43
N LYS A 74 -2.47 13.88 8.09
CA LYS A 74 -2.77 14.25 6.71
C LYS A 74 -1.81 15.37 6.26
N VAL A 75 -1.08 15.10 5.17
CA VAL A 75 -0.14 16.05 4.57
C VAL A 75 -0.78 16.67 3.33
N LEU A 76 -0.94 18.00 3.31
CA LEU A 76 -1.44 18.72 2.15
C LEU A 76 -0.30 18.91 1.14
N LEU A 77 -0.47 18.44 -0.09
CA LEU A 77 0.53 18.57 -1.14
C LEU A 77 0.59 19.99 -1.67
N THR A 78 1.79 20.47 -1.97
CA THR A 78 2.01 21.76 -2.63
C THR A 78 1.68 21.66 -4.12
N MET A 79 1.56 22.82 -4.78
CA MET A 79 1.33 22.86 -6.23
C MET A 79 2.49 22.20 -6.99
N GLU A 80 3.72 22.44 -6.56
CA GLU A 80 4.92 21.84 -7.16
C GLU A 80 4.92 20.31 -7.03
N GLU A 81 4.52 19.81 -5.87
CA GLU A 81 4.40 18.37 -5.64
C GLU A 81 3.31 17.76 -6.54
N LYS A 82 2.17 18.43 -6.67
CA LYS A 82 1.11 17.97 -7.58
C LYS A 82 1.57 17.97 -9.03
N ASP A 83 2.27 19.02 -9.47
CA ASP A 83 2.80 19.09 -10.83
C ASP A 83 3.80 17.96 -11.11
N GLN A 84 4.65 17.63 -10.15
CA GLN A 84 5.56 16.48 -10.23
C GLN A 84 4.78 15.17 -10.40
N LEU A 85 3.77 14.95 -9.56
CA LEU A 85 2.98 13.71 -9.61
C LEU A 85 2.14 13.60 -10.89
N ILE A 86 1.66 14.71 -11.43
CA ILE A 86 0.99 14.75 -12.74
C ILE A 86 1.98 14.36 -13.85
N ALA A 87 3.18 14.94 -13.83
CA ALA A 87 4.23 14.61 -14.81
C ALA A 87 4.63 13.13 -14.75
N GLU A 88 4.64 12.53 -13.58
CA GLU A 88 4.92 11.10 -13.37
C GLU A 88 3.72 10.20 -13.69
N GLY A 89 2.55 10.77 -14.01
CA GLY A 89 1.33 10.01 -14.27
C GLY A 89 0.68 9.39 -13.04
N ARG A 90 1.01 9.86 -11.84
CA ARG A 90 0.47 9.32 -10.58
C ARG A 90 -0.88 9.91 -10.20
N ILE A 91 -1.15 11.15 -10.59
CA ILE A 91 -2.45 11.80 -10.44
C ILE A 91 -2.85 12.45 -11.76
N SER A 92 -4.16 12.63 -11.97
CA SER A 92 -4.66 13.29 -13.17
C SER A 92 -4.48 14.81 -13.09
N SER A 93 -4.34 15.47 -14.24
CA SER A 93 -4.21 16.92 -14.33
C SER A 93 -5.41 17.67 -13.75
N GLY A 94 -6.59 17.05 -13.75
CA GLY A 94 -7.80 17.63 -13.13
C GLY A 94 -7.69 17.83 -11.64
N LEU A 95 -6.75 17.16 -10.95
CA LEU A 95 -6.52 17.32 -9.51
C LEU A 95 -5.60 18.51 -9.19
N ARG A 96 -5.02 19.16 -10.20
CA ARG A 96 -4.08 20.27 -9.97
C ARG A 96 -4.70 21.41 -9.19
N THR A 97 -5.98 21.72 -9.41
CA THR A 97 -6.71 22.80 -8.73
C THR A 97 -7.44 22.36 -7.48
N ARG A 98 -7.33 21.09 -7.11
CA ARG A 98 -7.97 20.53 -5.92
C ARG A 98 -6.96 20.26 -4.82
N ASN A 99 -7.44 20.19 -3.58
CA ASN A 99 -6.62 19.72 -2.47
C ASN A 99 -6.35 18.23 -2.62
N VAL A 100 -5.07 17.88 -2.69
CA VAL A 100 -4.61 16.49 -2.73
C VAL A 100 -3.76 16.26 -1.49
N THR A 101 -4.01 15.17 -0.79
CA THR A 101 -3.31 14.85 0.44
C THR A 101 -2.54 13.54 0.34
N ALA A 102 -1.53 13.43 1.17
CA ALA A 102 -0.68 12.26 1.29
C ALA A 102 -0.48 11.91 2.77
N VAL A 103 0.05 10.74 3.00
CA VAL A 103 0.45 10.25 4.32
C VAL A 103 1.81 9.59 4.19
N THR A 104 2.55 9.46 5.30
CA THR A 104 3.79 8.69 5.26
C THR A 104 3.47 7.19 5.25
N ALA A 105 4.25 6.43 4.48
CA ALA A 105 4.08 4.98 4.43
C ALA A 105 4.31 4.33 5.80
N ARG A 106 5.28 4.84 6.56
CA ARG A 106 5.55 4.36 7.91
C ARG A 106 4.34 4.54 8.83
N ALA A 107 3.67 5.70 8.80
CA ALA A 107 2.47 5.93 9.61
C ALA A 107 1.35 4.95 9.25
N VAL A 108 1.17 4.68 7.97
CA VAL A 108 0.17 3.69 7.51
C VAL A 108 0.50 2.32 8.10
N PHE A 109 1.76 1.89 8.03
CA PHE A 109 2.14 0.59 8.60
C PHE A 109 1.95 0.55 10.12
N GLN A 110 2.36 1.60 10.84
CA GLN A 110 2.22 1.63 12.29
C GLN A 110 0.76 1.53 12.74
N VAL A 111 -0.14 2.26 12.10
CA VAL A 111 -1.55 2.35 12.52
C VAL A 111 -2.40 1.22 11.92
N ILE A 112 -2.22 0.93 10.64
CA ILE A 112 -3.03 -0.06 9.93
C ILE A 112 -2.44 -1.47 10.07
N GLY A 113 -1.11 -1.58 10.03
CA GLY A 113 -0.42 -2.85 10.20
C GLY A 113 -0.57 -3.80 9.02
N ALA A 114 -0.87 -5.04 9.32
CA ALA A 114 -0.89 -6.15 8.35
C ALA A 114 -1.82 -5.92 7.16
N ARG A 115 -2.90 -5.16 7.33
CA ARG A 115 -3.84 -4.85 6.24
C ARG A 115 -3.23 -4.00 5.14
N ALA A 116 -2.14 -3.27 5.42
CA ALA A 116 -1.41 -2.49 4.42
C ALA A 116 -0.39 -3.32 3.64
N ILE A 117 -0.09 -4.52 4.10
CA ILE A 117 0.94 -5.41 3.53
C ILE A 117 0.32 -6.35 2.50
N ALA A 118 0.99 -6.51 1.36
CA ALA A 118 0.57 -7.46 0.33
C ALA A 118 0.56 -8.88 0.92
N ARG A 119 -0.61 -9.51 0.93
CA ARG A 119 -0.85 -10.81 1.58
C ARG A 119 -0.44 -10.83 3.05
N GLY A 120 -0.64 -9.69 3.72
CA GLY A 120 -0.26 -9.50 5.11
C GLY A 120 -0.95 -10.49 6.05
N ARG A 121 -0.20 -10.95 7.05
CA ARG A 121 -0.66 -11.89 8.08
C ARG A 121 -0.85 -11.16 9.40
N ASN A 122 -1.98 -11.39 10.03
CA ASN A 122 -2.27 -10.81 11.34
C ASN A 122 -1.15 -11.14 12.34
N VAL A 123 -0.82 -10.19 13.18
CA VAL A 123 0.26 -10.22 14.18
C VAL A 123 1.64 -10.24 13.54
N THR A 124 1.93 -11.21 12.68
CA THR A 124 3.23 -11.39 12.00
C THR A 124 3.63 -10.13 11.23
N ASP A 125 2.69 -9.50 10.53
CA ASP A 125 2.91 -8.32 9.71
C ASP A 125 2.32 -7.05 10.32
N ASP A 126 1.90 -7.07 11.57
CA ASP A 126 1.49 -5.88 12.32
C ASP A 126 2.70 -5.21 12.96
N TYR A 127 2.67 -3.88 13.06
CA TYR A 127 3.69 -3.13 13.77
C TYR A 127 3.57 -3.37 15.28
N TYR A 128 2.35 -3.23 15.83
CA TYR A 128 2.06 -3.48 17.24
C TYR A 128 1.50 -4.90 17.43
N GLU A 129 2.37 -5.89 17.55
CA GLU A 129 1.97 -7.29 17.69
C GLU A 129 1.10 -7.56 18.92
N ALA A 130 1.51 -7.02 20.07
CA ALA A 130 0.78 -7.22 21.32
C ALA A 130 -0.63 -6.65 21.24
N GLN A 131 -0.79 -5.48 20.63
CA GLN A 131 -2.10 -4.87 20.41
C GLN A 131 -2.97 -5.74 19.48
N ALA A 132 -2.40 -6.25 18.39
CA ALA A 132 -3.11 -7.12 17.46
C ALA A 132 -3.62 -8.39 18.16
N ARG A 133 -2.79 -9.00 19.00
CA ARG A 133 -3.20 -10.16 19.81
C ARG A 133 -4.30 -9.81 20.80
N ALA A 134 -4.20 -8.65 21.46
CA ALA A 134 -5.21 -8.19 22.43
C ALA A 134 -6.56 -7.90 21.76
N GLU A 135 -6.57 -7.51 20.48
CA GLU A 135 -7.77 -7.32 19.70
C GLU A 135 -8.40 -8.63 19.20
N GLY A 136 -7.81 -9.77 19.53
CA GLY A 136 -8.32 -11.09 19.17
C GLY A 136 -7.90 -11.57 17.78
N LYS A 137 -6.96 -10.90 17.13
CA LYS A 137 -6.45 -11.33 15.84
C LYS A 137 -5.60 -12.59 15.99
N LYS A 138 -5.86 -13.57 15.13
CA LYS A 138 -5.14 -14.84 15.16
C LYS A 138 -3.87 -14.74 14.31
N GLU A 139 -2.73 -15.00 14.96
CA GLU A 139 -1.41 -14.94 14.32
C GLU A 139 -1.32 -15.80 13.07
N GLY A 140 -0.76 -15.23 12.00
CA GLY A 140 -0.53 -15.93 10.74
C GLY A 140 -1.74 -16.04 9.81
N THR A 141 -2.91 -15.56 10.22
CA THR A 141 -4.10 -15.54 9.34
C THR A 141 -4.08 -14.31 8.43
N LEU A 142 -4.72 -14.38 7.27
CA LEU A 142 -4.80 -13.26 6.34
C LEU A 142 -5.51 -12.06 6.99
N ALA A 143 -4.88 -10.89 6.93
CA ALA A 143 -5.42 -9.65 7.48
C ALA A 143 -6.58 -9.09 6.65
N MET A 144 -6.53 -9.30 5.33
CA MET A 144 -7.59 -8.89 4.40
C MET A 144 -8.08 -10.08 3.61
N GLN A 145 -9.41 -10.23 3.53
CA GLN A 145 -10.00 -11.17 2.59
C GLN A 145 -9.82 -10.65 1.16
N PRO A 146 -9.50 -11.52 0.18
CA PRO A 146 -9.46 -11.11 -1.22
C PRO A 146 -10.83 -10.56 -1.63
N SER A 147 -10.84 -9.37 -2.26
CA SER A 147 -12.07 -8.83 -2.82
C SER A 147 -12.53 -9.69 -4.00
N MET A 148 -13.82 -9.61 -4.34
CA MET A 148 -14.33 -10.28 -5.55
C MET A 148 -13.59 -9.82 -6.81
N GLN A 149 -13.18 -8.55 -6.83
CA GLN A 149 -12.41 -7.98 -7.94
C GLN A 149 -11.00 -8.59 -8.03
N ASP A 150 -10.34 -8.81 -6.89
CA ASP A 150 -9.04 -9.49 -6.84
C ASP A 150 -9.14 -10.93 -7.31
N LEU A 151 -10.19 -11.63 -6.92
CA LEU A 151 -10.45 -13.00 -7.35
C LEU A 151 -10.75 -13.08 -8.85
N MET A 152 -11.48 -12.10 -9.40
CA MET A 152 -11.75 -12.00 -10.84
C MET A 152 -10.50 -11.69 -11.63
N SER A 153 -9.63 -10.79 -11.15
CA SER A 153 -8.33 -10.47 -11.77
C SER A 153 -7.44 -11.71 -11.84
N ARG A 154 -7.36 -12.48 -10.76
CA ARG A 154 -6.60 -13.75 -10.71
C ARG A 154 -7.15 -14.78 -11.69
N ARG A 155 -8.47 -14.85 -11.86
CA ARG A 155 -9.09 -15.72 -12.87
C ARG A 155 -8.76 -15.27 -14.29
N GLY A 156 -8.77 -13.98 -14.54
CA GLY A 156 -8.38 -13.40 -15.83
C GLY A 156 -6.93 -13.69 -16.18
N ASP A 157 -6.04 -13.55 -15.22
CA ASP A 157 -4.61 -13.81 -15.40
C ASP A 157 -4.36 -15.31 -15.63
N ARG A 158 -5.00 -16.19 -14.88
CA ARG A 158 -4.91 -17.64 -15.11
C ARG A 158 -5.40 -18.03 -16.51
N ARG A 159 -6.49 -17.41 -16.99
CA ARG A 159 -7.00 -17.66 -18.34
C ARG A 159 -5.99 -17.21 -19.40
N ARG A 160 -5.39 -16.03 -19.21
CA ARG A 160 -4.36 -15.50 -20.12
C ARG A 160 -3.12 -16.41 -20.17
N ASP A 161 -2.69 -16.92 -19.03
CA ASP A 161 -1.55 -17.82 -18.94
C ASP A 161 -1.86 -19.16 -19.61
N LEU A 162 -3.03 -19.72 -19.38
CA LEU A 162 -3.49 -20.93 -20.04
C LEU A 162 -3.62 -20.76 -21.57
N ASP A 163 -4.10 -19.60 -22.02
CA ASP A 163 -4.19 -19.29 -23.45
C ASP A 163 -2.79 -19.10 -24.08
N ARG A 164 -1.85 -18.55 -23.33
CA ARG A 164 -0.44 -18.46 -23.72
C ARG A 164 0.18 -19.85 -23.87
N GLU A 165 0.00 -20.72 -22.90
CA GLU A 165 0.51 -22.09 -22.92
C GLU A 165 -0.09 -22.87 -24.09
N ARG A 166 -1.39 -22.72 -24.37
CA ARG A 166 -2.06 -23.33 -25.53
C ARG A 166 -1.49 -22.82 -26.85
N ARG A 167 -1.24 -21.51 -26.98
CA ARG A 167 -0.66 -20.91 -28.19
C ARG A 167 0.79 -21.41 -28.40
N HIS A 168 1.60 -21.47 -27.35
CA HIS A 168 2.96 -22.00 -27.42
C HIS A 168 2.97 -23.49 -27.72
N GLY A 169 2.06 -24.27 -27.18
CA GLY A 169 1.89 -25.68 -27.47
C GLY A 169 1.48 -25.94 -28.93
N SER A 170 0.62 -25.09 -29.50
CA SER A 170 0.21 -25.18 -30.91
C SER A 170 1.33 -24.77 -31.87
N ASP A 171 2.11 -23.74 -31.55
CA ASP A 171 3.26 -23.30 -32.31
C ASP A 171 4.39 -24.36 -32.30
N ALA A 172 4.65 -25.00 -31.17
CA ALA A 172 5.59 -26.09 -31.03
C ALA A 172 5.17 -27.31 -31.84
N ALA A 173 3.86 -27.62 -31.89
CA ALA A 173 3.33 -28.72 -32.72
C ALA A 173 3.46 -28.46 -34.22
N THR A 174 3.40 -27.18 -34.64
CA THR A 174 3.56 -26.79 -36.06
C THR A 174 5.02 -26.94 -36.53
N TYR A 175 5.97 -26.71 -35.63
CA TYR A 175 7.40 -26.88 -35.94
C TYR A 175 7.85 -28.33 -36.00
N THR A 176 7.17 -29.26 -35.37
CA THR A 176 7.49 -30.67 -35.34
C THR A 176 6.95 -31.46 -36.54
N THR A 177 6.09 -30.84 -37.36
CA THR A 177 5.50 -31.47 -38.57
C THR A 177 6.19 -31.10 -39.87
N VAL A 178 7.27 -30.36 -39.78
CA VAL A 178 8.15 -30.04 -40.94
C VAL A 178 9.41 -30.82 -40.85
#